data_35aee7f0e1d49d02c9a16b6738d3995d
#
_entry.id   35aee7f0e1d49d02c9a16b6738d3995d
#
_cell.length_a   1.000
_cell.length_b   1.000
_cell.length_c   1.000
_cell.angle_alpha   90.00
_cell.angle_beta   90.00
_cell.angle_gamma   90.00
#
_symmetry.space_group_name_H-M   'P 1'
#
loop_
_entity.id
_entity.type
_entity.pdbx_description
1 polymer ?
#
loop_
_entity_poly.entity_id
_entity_poly.type
_entity_poly.pdbx_seq_one_letter_code
_entity_poly.pdbx_strand_id
1 'polypeptide(L)'
;MHSDVSWGMYLGLALLIYGAYMWFRDVVIEAEHQGHHTPVVQIHHRYGMTLFIASEVMFFVAWFWAYFDVSLFPNDFVGNVWPPKDIVTFDPWDIPLINTLVLLLSGTTVTWSHHALLEGDRKGFIQGLVLTVILGAFFTALQAYEYHHCLLYTSDAADE
;
A
#
# COMPACT_ATOMS: atom_id res chain seq x y z
N MET A 1 -12.25 2.76 29.93
CA MET A 1 -13.42 2.09 29.34
C MET A 1 -13.32 2.19 27.82
N HIS A 2 -12.57 1.30 27.18
CA HIS A 2 -12.63 1.11 25.73
C HIS A 2 -13.81 0.16 25.50
N SER A 3 -14.91 0.70 25.00
CA SER A 3 -16.04 -0.10 24.56
C SER A 3 -15.63 -0.86 23.30
N ASP A 4 -15.84 -2.17 23.30
CA ASP A 4 -15.66 -3.08 22.17
C ASP A 4 -16.60 -2.72 21.00
N VAL A 5 -16.33 -1.61 20.31
CA VAL A 5 -17.10 -1.16 19.14
C VAL A 5 -16.39 -1.57 17.85
N SER A 6 -15.96 -2.82 17.75
CA SER A 6 -15.44 -3.40 16.51
C SER A 6 -16.52 -3.49 15.40
N TRP A 7 -17.80 -3.58 15.76
CA TRP A 7 -18.90 -3.65 14.78
C TRP A 7 -19.01 -2.42 13.88
N GLY A 8 -18.81 -1.21 14.42
CA GLY A 8 -18.82 0.02 13.63
C GLY A 8 -17.70 0.07 12.60
N MET A 9 -16.52 -0.41 12.96
CA MET A 9 -15.37 -0.53 12.07
C MET A 9 -15.66 -1.52 10.93
N TYR A 10 -16.16 -2.71 11.23
CA TYR A 10 -16.48 -3.72 10.21
C TYR A 10 -17.59 -3.25 9.27
N LEU A 11 -18.64 -2.60 9.82
CA LEU A 11 -19.70 -2.02 9.00
C LEU A 11 -19.15 -0.91 8.09
N GLY A 12 -18.32 -0.01 8.62
CA GLY A 12 -17.68 1.06 7.85
C GLY A 12 -16.81 0.49 6.74
N LEU A 13 -16.01 -0.54 7.02
CA LEU A 13 -15.17 -1.21 6.04
C LEU A 13 -16.03 -1.88 4.95
N ALA A 14 -17.10 -2.57 5.32
CA ALA A 14 -18.02 -3.21 4.36
C ALA A 14 -18.68 -2.18 3.43
N LEU A 15 -19.13 -1.05 3.98
CA LEU A 15 -19.72 0.04 3.20
C LEU A 15 -18.70 0.69 2.26
N LEU A 16 -17.47 0.86 2.71
CA LEU A 16 -16.37 1.39 1.89
C LEU A 16 -16.07 0.47 0.71
N ILE A 17 -15.91 -0.83 0.96
CA ILE A 17 -15.65 -1.83 -0.09
C ILE A 17 -16.83 -1.88 -1.09
N TYR A 18 -18.06 -1.89 -0.59
CA TYR A 18 -19.25 -1.88 -1.44
C TYR A 18 -19.32 -0.60 -2.29
N GLY A 19 -19.07 0.57 -1.70
CA GLY A 19 -19.05 1.84 -2.41
C GLY A 19 -17.96 1.89 -3.49
N ALA A 20 -16.76 1.41 -3.18
CA ALA A 20 -15.67 1.30 -4.15
C ALA A 20 -16.02 0.35 -5.31
N TYR A 21 -16.60 -0.82 -5.01
CA TYR A 21 -17.07 -1.76 -6.03
C TYR A 21 -18.10 -1.13 -6.97
N MET A 22 -19.11 -0.46 -6.42
CA MET A 22 -20.14 0.20 -7.21
C MET A 22 -19.56 1.32 -8.07
N TRP A 23 -18.64 2.12 -7.53
CA TRP A 23 -17.98 3.17 -8.28
C TRP A 23 -17.19 2.61 -9.48
N PHE A 24 -16.32 1.63 -9.28
CA PHE A 24 -15.57 1.03 -10.39
C PHE A 24 -16.47 0.33 -11.41
N ARG A 25 -17.56 -0.31 -10.97
CA ARG A 25 -18.57 -0.87 -11.87
C ARG A 25 -19.20 0.22 -12.75
N ASP A 26 -19.55 1.36 -12.19
CA ASP A 26 -20.16 2.45 -12.94
C ASP A 26 -19.17 3.04 -13.95
N VAL A 27 -17.89 3.19 -13.59
CA VAL A 27 -16.82 3.60 -14.51
C VAL A 27 -16.74 2.67 -15.74
N VAL A 28 -16.83 1.34 -15.54
CA VAL A 28 -16.83 0.37 -16.63
C VAL A 28 -18.08 0.52 -17.51
N ILE A 29 -19.26 0.68 -16.91
CA ILE A 29 -20.51 0.87 -17.64
C ILE A 29 -20.48 2.16 -18.49
N GLU A 30 -19.98 3.26 -17.93
CA GLU A 30 -19.81 4.54 -18.61
C GLU A 30 -18.85 4.42 -19.82
N ALA A 31 -17.76 3.64 -19.65
CA ALA A 31 -16.78 3.43 -20.71
C ALA A 31 -17.31 2.55 -21.85
N GLU A 32 -17.87 1.37 -21.51
CA GLU A 32 -18.18 0.32 -22.48
C GLU A 32 -19.58 0.43 -23.08
N HIS A 33 -20.56 0.90 -22.29
CA HIS A 33 -21.96 0.88 -22.71
C HIS A 33 -22.52 2.27 -23.04
N GLN A 34 -22.03 3.31 -22.34
CA GLN A 34 -22.59 4.67 -22.51
C GLN A 34 -21.71 5.56 -23.40
N GLY A 35 -20.46 5.17 -23.69
CA GLY A 35 -19.55 5.93 -24.53
C GLY A 35 -19.15 7.29 -23.97
N HIS A 36 -19.26 7.48 -22.66
CA HIS A 36 -18.95 8.76 -22.01
C HIS A 36 -17.45 9.03 -21.90
N HIS A 37 -16.59 8.04 -22.14
CA HIS A 37 -15.13 8.21 -22.14
C HIS A 37 -14.63 8.82 -23.45
N THR A 38 -14.98 10.08 -23.67
CA THR A 38 -14.48 10.89 -24.80
C THR A 38 -12.95 11.03 -24.73
N PRO A 39 -12.26 11.42 -25.83
CA PRO A 39 -10.82 11.67 -25.83
C PRO A 39 -10.37 12.65 -24.76
N VAL A 40 -11.19 13.64 -24.42
CA VAL A 40 -10.91 14.61 -23.36
C VAL A 40 -10.91 13.93 -22.00
N VAL A 41 -11.88 13.07 -21.70
CA VAL A 41 -11.97 12.31 -20.46
C VAL A 41 -10.79 11.35 -20.34
N GLN A 42 -10.38 10.70 -21.43
CA GLN A 42 -9.20 9.81 -21.43
C GLN A 42 -7.90 10.56 -21.09
N ILE A 43 -7.74 11.78 -21.59
CA ILE A 43 -6.59 12.63 -21.23
C ILE A 43 -6.66 13.00 -19.73
N HIS A 44 -7.83 13.35 -19.21
CA HIS A 44 -8.01 13.66 -17.79
C HIS A 44 -7.69 12.46 -16.89
N HIS A 45 -8.02 11.23 -17.27
CA HIS A 45 -7.62 10.04 -16.55
C HIS A 45 -6.08 9.87 -16.49
N ARG A 46 -5.38 10.17 -17.60
CA ARG A 46 -3.91 10.12 -17.62
C ARG A 46 -3.28 11.18 -16.73
N TYR A 47 -3.78 12.41 -16.76
CA TYR A 47 -3.32 13.46 -15.84
C TYR A 47 -3.65 13.12 -14.38
N GLY A 48 -4.84 12.58 -14.12
CA GLY A 48 -5.22 12.11 -12.80
C GLY A 48 -4.27 11.05 -12.25
N MET A 49 -3.88 10.08 -13.08
CA MET A 49 -2.87 9.07 -12.68
C MET A 49 -1.51 9.70 -12.41
N THR A 50 -1.07 10.65 -13.23
CA THR A 50 0.21 11.35 -13.02
C THR A 50 0.20 12.14 -11.69
N LEU A 51 -0.88 12.82 -11.38
CA LEU A 51 -1.04 13.56 -10.13
C LEU A 51 -1.16 12.61 -8.92
N PHE A 52 -1.82 11.47 -9.09
CA PHE A 52 -1.87 10.43 -8.06
C PHE A 52 -0.46 9.91 -7.73
N ILE A 53 0.35 9.54 -8.74
CA ILE A 53 1.73 9.12 -8.54
C ILE A 53 2.56 10.23 -7.88
N ALA A 54 2.38 11.48 -8.28
CA ALA A 54 3.06 12.62 -7.65
C ALA A 54 2.68 12.75 -6.16
N SER A 55 1.41 12.52 -5.79
CA SER A 55 0.97 12.53 -4.39
C SER A 55 1.60 11.39 -3.57
N GLU A 56 1.73 10.20 -4.15
CA GLU A 56 2.40 9.07 -3.50
C GLU A 56 3.90 9.36 -3.27
N VAL A 57 4.58 9.97 -4.24
CA VAL A 57 5.98 10.40 -4.08
C VAL A 57 6.09 11.42 -2.94
N MET A 58 5.20 12.40 -2.86
CA MET A 58 5.20 13.39 -1.78
C MET A 58 4.90 12.78 -0.41
N PHE A 59 4.05 11.75 -0.35
CA PHE A 59 3.82 10.97 0.86
C PHE A 59 5.12 10.33 1.37
N PHE A 60 5.89 9.68 0.51
CA PHE A 60 7.19 9.11 0.87
C PHE A 60 8.21 10.20 1.26
N VAL A 61 8.25 11.30 0.54
CA VAL A 61 9.12 12.45 0.88
C VAL A 61 8.85 12.93 2.30
N ALA A 62 7.57 13.06 2.70
CA ALA A 62 7.20 13.50 4.05
C ALA A 62 7.69 12.54 5.14
N TRP A 63 7.53 11.21 4.93
CA TRP A 63 7.98 10.20 5.88
C TRP A 63 9.51 10.11 5.97
N PHE A 64 10.22 10.14 4.84
CA PHE A 64 11.67 10.19 4.84
C PHE A 64 12.21 11.46 5.47
N TRP A 65 11.59 12.60 5.21
CA TRP A 65 11.96 13.84 5.86
C TRP A 65 11.83 13.73 7.38
N ALA A 66 10.69 13.28 7.88
CA ALA A 66 10.48 13.10 9.32
C ALA A 66 11.51 12.14 9.94
N TYR A 67 11.81 11.03 9.26
CA TYR A 67 12.82 10.07 9.70
C TYR A 67 14.22 10.71 9.79
N PHE A 68 14.66 11.37 8.72
CA PHE A 68 15.99 12.00 8.69
C PHE A 68 16.10 13.20 9.62
N ASP A 69 15.04 13.95 9.82
CA ASP A 69 15.02 15.06 10.77
C ASP A 69 15.33 14.55 12.19
N VAL A 70 14.63 13.55 12.66
CA VAL A 70 14.85 12.98 13.99
C VAL A 70 16.15 12.20 14.10
N SER A 71 16.60 11.52 13.04
CA SER A 71 17.82 10.71 13.08
C SER A 71 19.09 11.54 13.03
N LEU A 72 19.08 12.66 12.30
CA LEU A 72 20.25 13.57 12.18
C LEU A 72 20.27 14.64 13.29
N PHE A 73 19.10 15.03 13.79
CA PHE A 73 18.92 16.04 14.82
C PHE A 73 18.06 15.48 15.96
N PRO A 74 18.58 14.53 16.76
CA PRO A 74 17.83 13.96 17.87
C PRO A 74 17.41 15.06 18.84
N ASN A 75 16.13 15.04 19.24
CA ASN A 75 15.55 16.01 20.18
C ASN A 75 15.25 15.38 21.53
N ASP A 76 14.79 16.18 22.50
CA ASP A 76 14.49 15.72 23.86
C ASP A 76 13.40 14.62 23.90
N PHE A 77 12.49 14.59 22.92
CA PHE A 77 11.43 13.58 22.83
C PHE A 77 11.98 12.16 22.58
N VAL A 78 13.13 12.03 21.92
CA VAL A 78 13.81 10.75 21.65
C VAL A 78 15.03 10.54 22.57
N GLY A 79 15.16 11.35 23.62
CA GLY A 79 16.27 11.25 24.56
C GLY A 79 17.60 11.74 24.02
N ASN A 80 17.63 12.60 23.00
CA ASN A 80 18.83 13.17 22.35
C ASN A 80 19.80 12.13 21.77
N VAL A 81 19.34 10.90 21.53
CA VAL A 81 20.15 9.80 20.96
C VAL A 81 19.33 9.07 19.90
N TRP A 82 19.96 8.71 18.79
CA TRP A 82 19.35 7.89 17.75
C TRP A 82 20.17 6.60 17.50
N PRO A 83 19.54 5.42 17.38
CA PRO A 83 18.13 5.14 17.68
C PRO A 83 17.83 5.34 19.18
N PRO A 84 16.55 5.62 19.54
CA PRO A 84 16.16 5.73 20.96
C PRO A 84 16.57 4.48 21.74
N LYS A 85 16.96 4.66 23.01
CA LYS A 85 17.26 3.54 23.91
C LYS A 85 15.99 2.70 24.03
N ASP A 86 16.11 1.40 24.12
CA ASP A 86 14.98 0.46 24.30
C ASP A 86 14.17 0.14 23.03
N ILE A 87 14.58 0.63 21.84
CA ILE A 87 14.02 0.19 20.57
C ILE A 87 14.93 -0.85 19.91
N VAL A 88 14.42 -2.06 19.76
CA VAL A 88 15.08 -3.12 18.97
C VAL A 88 14.68 -2.95 17.52
N THR A 89 15.65 -2.60 16.67
CA THR A 89 15.43 -2.49 15.22
C THR A 89 15.41 -3.86 14.56
N PHE A 90 14.56 -4.05 13.56
CA PHE A 90 14.57 -5.25 12.74
C PHE A 90 15.86 -5.37 11.93
N ASP A 91 16.32 -6.61 11.70
CA ASP A 91 17.37 -6.86 10.73
C ASP A 91 16.82 -6.57 9.31
N PRO A 92 17.37 -5.58 8.59
CA PRO A 92 16.89 -5.23 7.25
C PRO A 92 17.10 -6.35 6.22
N TRP A 93 17.99 -7.32 6.49
CA TRP A 93 18.31 -8.44 5.61
C TRP A 93 17.42 -9.67 5.77
N ASP A 94 16.50 -9.65 6.73
CA ASP A 94 15.54 -10.72 6.98
C ASP A 94 14.19 -10.44 6.27
N ILE A 95 13.09 -10.46 6.99
CA ILE A 95 11.72 -10.29 6.44
C ILE A 95 11.55 -9.00 5.61
N PRO A 96 12.11 -7.83 6.03
CA PRO A 96 11.97 -6.61 5.23
C PRO A 96 12.56 -6.72 3.81
N LEU A 97 13.69 -7.43 3.65
CA LEU A 97 14.26 -7.69 2.33
C LEU A 97 13.32 -8.56 1.49
N ILE A 98 12.80 -9.66 2.06
CA ILE A 98 11.87 -10.55 1.37
C ILE A 98 10.62 -9.77 0.92
N ASN A 99 10.09 -8.93 1.80
CA ASN A 99 8.92 -8.11 1.52
C ASN A 99 9.16 -7.14 0.35
N THR A 100 10.33 -6.53 0.31
CA THR A 100 10.76 -5.68 -0.82
C THR A 100 10.86 -6.45 -2.13
N LEU A 101 11.44 -7.66 -2.10
CA LEU A 101 11.56 -8.52 -3.29
C LEU A 101 10.19 -8.95 -3.82
N VAL A 102 9.23 -9.25 -2.94
CA VAL A 102 7.85 -9.58 -3.31
C VAL A 102 7.18 -8.40 -4.02
N LEU A 103 7.36 -7.17 -3.53
CA LEU A 103 6.84 -5.97 -4.21
C LEU A 103 7.48 -5.76 -5.58
N LEU A 104 8.78 -5.89 -5.69
CA LEU A 104 9.48 -5.77 -6.99
C LEU A 104 8.99 -6.83 -7.98
N LEU A 105 8.80 -8.07 -7.53
CA LEU A 105 8.24 -9.14 -8.34
C LEU A 105 6.81 -8.84 -8.78
N SER A 106 5.96 -8.30 -7.90
CA SER A 106 4.60 -7.90 -8.27
C SER A 106 4.60 -6.80 -9.33
N GLY A 107 5.55 -5.87 -9.28
CA GLY A 107 5.76 -4.87 -10.32
C GLY A 107 6.10 -5.46 -11.68
N THR A 108 6.91 -6.51 -11.73
CA THR A 108 7.21 -7.21 -13.00
C THR A 108 6.01 -7.96 -13.55
N THR A 109 5.22 -8.61 -12.69
CA THR A 109 4.02 -9.35 -13.12
C THR A 109 2.90 -8.43 -13.62
N VAL A 110 2.69 -7.26 -13.00
CA VAL A 110 1.72 -6.28 -13.52
C VAL A 110 2.17 -5.66 -14.83
N THR A 111 3.48 -5.45 -15.02
CA THR A 111 4.04 -4.96 -16.28
C THR A 111 3.82 -6.00 -17.39
N TRP A 112 4.08 -7.27 -17.13
CA TRP A 112 3.76 -8.35 -18.07
C TRP A 112 2.26 -8.38 -18.41
N SER A 113 1.40 -8.29 -17.40
CA SER A 113 -0.06 -8.22 -17.61
C SER A 113 -0.46 -7.06 -18.52
N HIS A 114 0.12 -5.88 -18.30
CA HIS A 114 -0.14 -4.69 -19.12
C HIS A 114 0.29 -4.88 -20.59
N HIS A 115 1.47 -5.45 -20.84
CA HIS A 115 1.92 -5.74 -22.20
C HIS A 115 1.03 -6.78 -22.89
N ALA A 116 0.65 -7.85 -22.21
CA ALA A 116 -0.28 -8.85 -22.72
C ALA A 116 -1.65 -8.20 -23.10
N LEU A 117 -2.12 -7.24 -22.32
CA LEU A 117 -3.34 -6.49 -22.66
C LEU A 117 -3.18 -5.68 -23.95
N LEU A 118 -2.04 -5.02 -24.15
CA LEU A 118 -1.76 -4.23 -25.36
C LEU A 118 -1.66 -5.13 -26.62
N GLU A 119 -1.14 -6.35 -26.46
CA GLU A 119 -1.03 -7.35 -27.53
C GLU A 119 -2.34 -8.11 -27.78
N GLY A 120 -3.37 -7.91 -26.97
CA GLY A 120 -4.64 -8.64 -27.07
C GLY A 120 -4.60 -10.06 -26.52
N ASP A 121 -3.52 -10.46 -25.83
CA ASP A 121 -3.42 -11.75 -25.15
C ASP A 121 -4.17 -11.72 -23.82
N ARG A 122 -5.46 -12.08 -23.87
CA ARG A 122 -6.33 -12.11 -22.69
C ARG A 122 -5.88 -13.13 -21.63
N LYS A 123 -5.23 -14.22 -22.04
CA LYS A 123 -4.76 -15.24 -21.09
C LYS A 123 -3.57 -14.74 -20.31
N GLY A 124 -2.57 -14.21 -21.00
CA GLY A 124 -1.40 -13.58 -20.37
C GLY A 124 -1.78 -12.42 -19.44
N PHE A 125 -2.74 -11.58 -19.86
CA PHE A 125 -3.29 -10.51 -19.03
C PHE A 125 -3.86 -11.02 -17.71
N ILE A 126 -4.76 -12.00 -17.74
CA ILE A 126 -5.39 -12.55 -16.54
C ILE A 126 -4.36 -13.24 -15.64
N GLN A 127 -3.45 -14.03 -16.21
CA GLN A 127 -2.41 -14.71 -15.44
C GLN A 127 -1.48 -13.73 -14.73
N GLY A 128 -1.00 -12.71 -15.42
CA GLY A 128 -0.15 -11.69 -14.83
C GLY A 128 -0.86 -10.91 -13.73
N LEU A 129 -2.15 -10.58 -13.93
CA LEU A 129 -2.93 -9.88 -12.93
C LEU A 129 -3.20 -10.73 -11.68
N VAL A 130 -3.53 -12.01 -11.84
CA VAL A 130 -3.73 -12.94 -10.72
C VAL A 130 -2.45 -13.09 -9.91
N LEU A 131 -1.30 -13.27 -10.56
CA LEU A 131 -0.01 -13.35 -9.89
C LEU A 131 0.28 -12.06 -9.11
N THR A 132 0.03 -10.90 -9.70
CA THR A 132 0.21 -9.60 -9.03
C THR A 132 -0.64 -9.49 -7.76
N VAL A 133 -1.91 -9.89 -7.82
CA VAL A 133 -2.81 -9.86 -6.66
C VAL A 133 -2.35 -10.83 -5.56
N ILE A 134 -1.92 -12.04 -5.93
CA ILE A 134 -1.38 -13.02 -4.97
C ILE A 134 -0.14 -12.47 -4.28
N LEU A 135 0.81 -11.89 -5.03
CA LEU A 135 2.01 -11.29 -4.46
C LEU A 135 1.69 -10.10 -3.55
N GLY A 136 0.70 -9.25 -3.92
CA GLY A 136 0.22 -8.16 -3.07
C GLY A 136 -0.42 -8.65 -1.77
N ALA A 137 -1.21 -9.73 -1.83
CA ALA A 137 -1.77 -10.36 -0.62
C ALA A 137 -0.67 -10.95 0.27
N PHE A 138 0.33 -11.58 -0.33
CA PHE A 138 1.48 -12.13 0.40
C PHE A 138 2.32 -11.02 1.07
N PHE A 139 2.59 -9.92 0.35
CA PHE A 139 3.21 -8.72 0.93
C PHE A 139 2.44 -8.22 2.17
N THR A 140 1.11 -8.08 2.04
CA THR A 140 0.27 -7.60 3.14
C THR A 140 0.32 -8.54 4.35
N ALA A 141 0.37 -9.86 4.11
CA ALA A 141 0.49 -10.85 5.18
C ALA A 141 1.85 -10.75 5.91
N LEU A 142 2.96 -10.59 5.17
CA LEU A 142 4.28 -10.36 5.75
C LEU A 142 4.33 -9.06 6.56
N GLN A 143 3.75 -7.98 6.04
CA GLN A 143 3.70 -6.69 6.72
C GLN A 143 2.87 -6.75 8.02
N ALA A 144 1.74 -7.46 7.99
CA ALA A 144 0.93 -7.69 9.20
C ALA A 144 1.69 -8.51 10.25
N TYR A 145 2.46 -9.51 9.81
CA TYR A 145 3.32 -10.29 10.68
C TYR A 145 4.40 -9.43 11.33
N GLU A 146 5.10 -8.60 10.56
CA GLU A 146 6.11 -7.66 11.09
C GLU A 146 5.52 -6.71 12.14
N TYR A 147 4.37 -6.10 11.84
CA TYR A 147 3.72 -5.20 12.79
C TYR A 147 3.27 -5.89 14.06
N HIS A 148 2.76 -7.11 13.97
CA HIS A 148 2.38 -7.89 15.15
C HIS A 148 3.57 -8.16 16.05
N HIS A 149 4.72 -8.53 15.50
CA HIS A 149 5.94 -8.74 16.27
C HIS A 149 6.50 -7.44 16.87
N CYS A 150 6.45 -6.33 16.15
CA CYS A 150 6.88 -5.03 16.63
C CYS A 150 6.05 -4.54 17.83
N LEU A 151 4.72 -4.72 17.76
CA LEU A 151 3.81 -4.31 18.84
C LEU A 151 3.98 -5.15 20.10
N LEU A 152 4.29 -6.44 20.00
CA LEU A 152 4.59 -7.29 21.16
C LEU A 152 5.84 -6.84 21.90
N TYR A 153 6.90 -6.48 21.19
CA TYR A 153 8.14 -5.97 21.78
C TYR A 153 7.98 -4.63 22.51
N THR A 154 7.13 -3.74 21.98
CA THR A 154 6.87 -2.43 22.63
C THR A 154 5.94 -2.53 23.82
N SER A 155 5.07 -3.56 23.91
CA SER A 155 4.20 -3.77 25.08
C SER A 155 4.96 -4.38 26.25
N ASP A 156 5.88 -5.33 26.02
CA ASP A 156 6.69 -5.94 27.08
C ASP A 156 7.67 -4.94 27.71
N ALA A 157 8.17 -3.98 26.95
CA ALA A 157 9.03 -2.90 27.47
C ALA A 157 8.28 -1.81 28.27
N ALA A 158 6.96 -1.78 28.20
CA ALA A 158 6.13 -0.83 28.97
C ALA A 158 5.68 -1.40 30.34
N ASP A 159 5.83 -2.71 30.55
CA ASP A 159 5.43 -3.41 31.77
C ASP A 159 6.61 -3.68 32.75
N GLU A 160 7.85 -3.28 32.41
CA GLU A 160 9.01 -3.25 33.29
C GLU A 160 9.33 -1.81 33.77
#